data_a042e5696999331974e3254553ca6b4d
#
_entry.id   a042e5696999331974e3254553ca6b4d
#
_cell.length_a   1.000
_cell.length_b   1.000
_cell.length_c   1.000
_cell.angle_alpha   90.00
_cell.angle_beta   90.00
_cell.angle_gamma   90.00
#
_symmetry.space_group_name_H-M   'P 1'
#
loop_
_entity.id
_entity.type
_entity.pdbx_description
1 polymer ?
#
loop_
_entity_poly.entity_id
_entity_poly.type
_entity_poly.pdbx_seq_one_letter_code
_entity_poly.pdbx_strand_id
1 'polypeptide(L)'
;AVVVNDCPGFLVNRVLFPYFDGFSKLVRDGADFQAVDKVMERWGWPMGPAYLMDVVGIDTGAHAGQVMAEGFPDRMTLDFKTATEVMFENERYGQKNGKGFYEYIPDKRGKPKKTVSEEAYKLIEPVVGERKEFDREEIIARMMLPMATELARCLEDGIVGTPAEADLALLYGIGFPPFRGGVFRWIDTVGLAHIAEASKKYAHLGKTYELTEGMQAKLAAGETYY
;
A
#
# COMPACT_ATOMS: atom_id res chain seq x y z
N ALA A 1 3.00 17.65 15.42
CA ALA A 1 3.81 17.61 14.20
C ALA A 1 4.97 16.62 14.38
N VAL A 2 5.28 15.86 13.34
CA VAL A 2 6.47 15.00 13.28
C VAL A 2 7.46 15.61 12.30
N VAL A 3 8.70 15.81 12.75
CA VAL A 3 9.78 16.32 11.89
C VAL A 3 10.46 15.12 11.25
N VAL A 4 10.66 15.21 9.93
CA VAL A 4 11.31 14.14 9.14
C VAL A 4 12.42 14.73 8.28
N ASN A 5 13.41 13.92 7.95
CA ASN A 5 14.46 14.30 7.01
C ASN A 5 13.95 14.16 5.55
N ASP A 6 14.62 14.86 4.65
CA ASP A 6 14.27 14.91 3.24
C ASP A 6 14.61 13.60 2.52
N CYS A 7 13.65 13.13 1.75
CA CYS A 7 13.82 12.06 0.76
C CYS A 7 12.62 12.07 -0.20
N PRO A 8 12.69 11.38 -1.35
CA PRO A 8 11.52 11.23 -2.21
C PRO A 8 10.31 10.70 -1.44
N GLY A 9 9.18 11.46 -1.47
CA GLY A 9 7.97 11.14 -0.73
C GLY A 9 8.02 11.39 0.78
N PHE A 10 9.11 11.93 1.31
CA PHE A 10 9.34 12.08 2.74
C PHE A 10 9.07 10.75 3.47
N LEU A 11 8.37 10.76 4.61
CA LEU A 11 8.02 9.54 5.33
C LEU A 11 6.73 8.90 4.81
N VAL A 12 5.65 9.67 4.77
CA VAL A 12 4.30 9.14 4.60
C VAL A 12 4.09 8.56 3.21
N ASN A 13 4.44 9.30 2.16
CA ASN A 13 4.30 8.80 0.78
C ASN A 13 5.30 7.68 0.50
N ARG A 14 6.57 7.81 0.96
CA ARG A 14 7.57 6.75 0.80
C ARG A 14 7.08 5.40 1.33
N VAL A 15 6.35 5.39 2.43
CA VAL A 15 5.81 4.17 3.04
C VAL A 15 4.50 3.71 2.39
N LEU A 16 3.70 4.66 1.88
CA LEU A 16 2.41 4.35 1.24
C LEU A 16 2.58 3.71 -0.15
N PHE A 17 3.59 4.10 -0.93
CA PHE A 17 3.75 3.59 -2.30
C PHE A 17 4.05 2.09 -2.36
N PRO A 18 4.92 1.48 -1.52
CA PRO A 18 5.05 0.02 -1.45
C PRO A 18 3.75 -0.72 -1.13
N TYR A 19 2.84 -0.11 -0.37
CA TYR A 19 1.50 -0.64 -0.15
C TYR A 19 0.69 -0.67 -1.46
N PHE A 20 0.73 0.39 -2.27
CA PHE A 20 0.10 0.40 -3.60
C PHE A 20 0.77 -0.55 -4.58
N ASP A 21 2.08 -0.76 -4.49
CA ASP A 21 2.79 -1.77 -5.29
C ASP A 21 2.35 -3.19 -4.92
N GLY A 22 2.11 -3.43 -3.63
CA GLY A 22 1.50 -4.67 -3.14
C GLY A 22 0.12 -4.94 -3.74
N PHE A 23 -0.72 -3.90 -3.79
CA PHE A 23 -2.02 -3.95 -4.47
C PHE A 23 -1.87 -4.24 -5.96
N SER A 24 -0.98 -3.54 -6.66
CA SER A 24 -0.74 -3.73 -8.09
C SER A 24 -0.30 -5.15 -8.42
N LYS A 25 0.57 -5.74 -7.59
CA LYS A 25 1.01 -7.14 -7.73
C LYS A 25 -0.12 -8.14 -7.46
N LEU A 26 -0.99 -7.89 -6.47
CA LEU A 26 -2.17 -8.73 -6.21
C LEU A 26 -3.12 -8.74 -7.40
N VAL A 27 -3.42 -7.56 -7.96
CA VAL A 27 -4.31 -7.44 -9.14
C VAL A 27 -3.68 -8.08 -10.36
N ARG A 28 -2.39 -7.86 -10.63
CA ARG A 28 -1.65 -8.55 -11.68
C ARG A 28 -1.78 -10.07 -11.57
N ASP A 29 -1.69 -10.61 -10.36
CA ASP A 29 -1.73 -12.05 -10.09
C ASP A 29 -3.14 -12.64 -10.09
N GLY A 30 -4.15 -11.85 -10.41
CA GLY A 30 -5.55 -12.28 -10.60
C GLY A 30 -6.51 -11.94 -9.46
N ALA A 31 -6.08 -11.19 -8.44
CA ALA A 31 -6.98 -10.77 -7.37
C ALA A 31 -8.06 -9.81 -7.89
N ASP A 32 -9.27 -9.97 -7.38
CA ASP A 32 -10.33 -8.98 -7.53
C ASP A 32 -10.04 -7.76 -6.66
N PHE A 33 -9.90 -6.58 -7.28
CA PHE A 33 -9.58 -5.35 -6.54
C PHE A 33 -10.63 -4.99 -5.48
N GLN A 34 -11.91 -5.31 -5.70
CA GLN A 34 -12.96 -5.12 -4.70
C GLN A 34 -12.80 -6.07 -3.51
N ALA A 35 -12.36 -7.31 -3.75
CA ALA A 35 -12.06 -8.25 -2.68
C ALA A 35 -10.88 -7.78 -1.83
N VAL A 36 -9.83 -7.25 -2.47
CA VAL A 36 -8.69 -6.64 -1.76
C VAL A 36 -9.15 -5.46 -0.91
N ASP A 37 -9.94 -4.53 -1.48
CA ASP A 37 -10.51 -3.40 -0.74
C ASP A 37 -11.28 -3.87 0.50
N LYS A 38 -12.17 -4.82 0.34
CA LYS A 38 -12.99 -5.36 1.45
C LYS A 38 -12.15 -6.01 2.55
N VAL A 39 -11.09 -6.74 2.19
CA VAL A 39 -10.19 -7.35 3.16
C VAL A 39 -9.46 -6.29 3.96
N MET A 40 -8.93 -5.25 3.30
CA MET A 40 -8.17 -4.19 3.96
C MET A 40 -9.07 -3.29 4.81
N GLU A 41 -10.29 -2.99 4.37
CA GLU A 41 -11.29 -2.29 5.18
C GLU A 41 -11.65 -3.08 6.45
N ARG A 42 -11.86 -4.40 6.33
CA ARG A 42 -12.11 -5.28 7.49
C ARG A 42 -10.89 -5.44 8.40
N TRP A 43 -9.68 -5.30 7.86
CA TRP A 43 -8.45 -5.28 8.64
C TRP A 43 -8.35 -4.02 9.50
N GLY A 44 -9.02 -2.94 9.09
CA GLY A 44 -9.17 -1.69 9.86
C GLY A 44 -8.88 -0.40 9.09
N TRP A 45 -8.47 -0.48 7.83
CA TRP A 45 -8.30 0.73 7.01
C TRP A 45 -9.63 1.43 6.75
N PRO A 46 -9.67 2.78 6.74
CA PRO A 46 -10.90 3.51 6.43
C PRO A 46 -11.36 3.33 4.98
N MET A 47 -10.44 3.00 4.09
CA MET A 47 -10.64 2.74 2.67
C MET A 47 -9.71 1.63 2.21
N GLY A 48 -10.19 0.77 1.30
CA GLY A 48 -9.33 -0.16 0.60
C GLY A 48 -8.44 0.55 -0.42
N PRO A 49 -7.39 -0.12 -0.94
CA PRO A 49 -6.37 0.52 -1.80
C PRO A 49 -6.92 1.07 -3.11
N ALA A 50 -7.82 0.37 -3.80
CA ALA A 50 -8.42 0.85 -5.04
C ALA A 50 -9.29 2.09 -4.79
N TYR A 51 -10.09 2.07 -3.71
CA TYR A 51 -10.89 3.21 -3.32
C TYR A 51 -10.02 4.40 -2.88
N LEU A 52 -8.94 4.15 -2.16
CA LEU A 52 -8.00 5.20 -1.76
C LEU A 52 -7.36 5.88 -2.98
N MET A 53 -6.94 5.12 -3.99
CA MET A 53 -6.42 5.67 -5.25
C MET A 53 -7.43 6.57 -5.96
N ASP A 54 -8.70 6.17 -5.99
CA ASP A 54 -9.79 6.97 -6.57
C ASP A 54 -10.02 8.28 -5.80
N VAL A 55 -9.86 8.27 -4.47
CA VAL A 55 -10.02 9.47 -3.61
C VAL A 55 -8.85 10.43 -3.76
N VAL A 56 -7.62 9.92 -3.75
CA VAL A 56 -6.39 10.72 -3.93
C VAL A 56 -6.31 11.29 -5.34
N GLY A 57 -6.78 10.54 -6.31
CA GLY A 57 -6.67 10.80 -7.74
C GLY A 57 -5.58 9.95 -8.40
N ILE A 58 -6.01 9.12 -9.34
CA ILE A 58 -5.14 8.17 -10.04
C ILE A 58 -4.02 8.88 -10.82
N ASP A 59 -4.29 10.05 -11.41
CA ASP A 59 -3.28 10.89 -12.07
C ASP A 59 -2.23 11.42 -11.07
N THR A 60 -2.65 11.83 -9.88
CA THR A 60 -1.74 12.24 -8.81
C THR A 60 -0.88 11.06 -8.37
N GLY A 61 -1.51 9.87 -8.20
CA GLY A 61 -0.82 8.64 -7.85
C GLY A 61 0.19 8.19 -8.91
N ALA A 62 -0.16 8.28 -10.19
CA ALA A 62 0.74 7.93 -11.30
C ALA A 62 2.01 8.80 -11.33
N HIS A 63 1.85 10.13 -11.21
CA HIS A 63 3.00 11.04 -11.17
C HIS A 63 3.88 10.82 -9.93
N ALA A 64 3.27 10.67 -8.77
CA ALA A 64 4.02 10.42 -7.53
C ALA A 64 4.71 9.04 -7.57
N GLY A 65 4.09 8.03 -8.17
CA GLY A 65 4.68 6.70 -8.37
C GLY A 65 5.96 6.76 -9.22
N GLN A 66 5.99 7.59 -10.26
CA GLN A 66 7.19 7.81 -11.06
C GLN A 66 8.32 8.41 -10.20
N VAL A 67 8.03 9.41 -9.39
CA VAL A 67 9.02 10.01 -8.48
C VAL A 67 9.56 8.98 -7.49
N MET A 68 8.69 8.09 -6.99
CA MET A 68 9.11 7.02 -6.09
C MET A 68 10.00 5.99 -6.81
N ALA A 69 9.65 5.59 -8.03
CA ALA A 69 10.44 4.66 -8.82
C ALA A 69 11.83 5.23 -9.18
N GLU A 70 11.91 6.52 -9.50
CA GLU A 70 13.18 7.23 -9.75
C GLU A 70 14.02 7.35 -8.46
N GLY A 71 13.38 7.61 -7.33
CA GLY A 71 14.05 7.74 -6.03
C GLY A 71 14.53 6.42 -5.43
N PHE A 72 13.81 5.34 -5.71
CA PHE A 72 14.09 4.00 -5.15
C PHE A 72 14.00 2.91 -6.24
N PRO A 73 14.85 2.99 -7.29
CA PRO A 73 14.74 2.13 -8.47
C PRO A 73 14.98 0.65 -8.18
N ASP A 74 15.66 0.35 -7.08
CA ASP A 74 15.99 -1.00 -6.65
C ASP A 74 14.80 -1.78 -6.08
N ARG A 75 13.68 -1.09 -5.76
CA ARG A 75 12.53 -1.71 -5.09
C ARG A 75 11.15 -1.13 -5.39
N MET A 76 11.04 0.10 -5.91
CA MET A 76 9.76 0.74 -6.22
C MET A 76 9.51 0.86 -7.74
N THR A 77 10.32 0.20 -8.56
CA THR A 77 10.06 0.05 -9.98
C THR A 77 9.33 -1.26 -10.23
N LEU A 78 8.20 -1.19 -10.93
CA LEU A 78 7.44 -2.36 -11.37
C LEU A 78 7.79 -2.67 -12.83
N ASP A 79 8.01 -3.95 -13.15
CA ASP A 79 8.39 -4.46 -14.48
C ASP A 79 7.18 -4.92 -15.31
N PHE A 80 5.98 -4.52 -14.90
CA PHE A 80 4.73 -4.85 -15.56
C PHE A 80 3.79 -3.64 -15.58
N LYS A 81 2.88 -3.61 -16.55
CA LYS A 81 1.84 -2.59 -16.63
C LYS A 81 0.77 -2.82 -15.56
N THR A 82 0.58 -1.83 -14.71
CA THR A 82 -0.36 -1.90 -13.59
C THR A 82 -1.79 -1.56 -14.01
N ALA A 83 -2.78 -2.05 -13.26
CA ALA A 83 -4.17 -1.63 -13.42
C ALA A 83 -4.34 -0.10 -13.19
N THR A 84 -3.55 0.49 -12.32
CA THR A 84 -3.56 1.94 -12.07
C THR A 84 -3.11 2.73 -13.29
N GLU A 85 -2.06 2.29 -13.99
CA GLU A 85 -1.63 2.90 -15.26
C GLU A 85 -2.69 2.77 -16.35
N VAL A 86 -3.36 1.62 -16.43
CA VAL A 86 -4.50 1.44 -17.36
C VAL A 86 -5.62 2.42 -17.06
N MET A 87 -5.97 2.62 -15.78
CA MET A 87 -6.96 3.64 -15.40
C MET A 87 -6.51 5.03 -15.81
N PHE A 88 -5.25 5.40 -15.55
CA PHE A 88 -4.68 6.69 -15.91
C PHE A 88 -4.74 6.96 -17.42
N GLU A 89 -4.32 6.01 -18.24
CA GLU A 89 -4.33 6.10 -19.73
C GLU A 89 -5.74 6.24 -20.30
N ASN A 90 -6.76 5.73 -19.61
CA ASN A 90 -8.16 5.83 -19.99
C ASN A 90 -8.90 7.01 -19.33
N GLU A 91 -8.14 7.97 -18.80
CA GLU A 91 -8.67 9.17 -18.15
C GLU A 91 -9.67 8.86 -17.01
N ARG A 92 -9.43 7.76 -16.30
CA ARG A 92 -10.19 7.36 -15.12
C ARG A 92 -9.45 7.81 -13.87
N TYR A 93 -9.65 9.07 -13.49
CA TYR A 93 -8.88 9.73 -12.42
C TYR A 93 -9.49 9.59 -11.02
N GLY A 94 -10.57 8.86 -10.88
CA GLY A 94 -11.24 8.63 -9.61
C GLY A 94 -12.38 9.60 -9.33
N GLN A 95 -12.56 9.98 -8.07
CA GLN A 95 -13.69 10.84 -7.67
C GLN A 95 -13.73 12.19 -8.39
N LYS A 96 -12.59 12.78 -8.69
CA LYS A 96 -12.51 14.11 -9.29
C LYS A 96 -13.15 14.23 -10.68
N ASN A 97 -13.21 13.14 -11.44
CA ASN A 97 -13.91 13.12 -12.72
C ASN A 97 -15.01 12.05 -12.81
N GLY A 98 -15.37 11.47 -11.65
CA GLY A 98 -16.50 10.56 -11.51
C GLY A 98 -16.23 9.11 -11.89
N LYS A 99 -15.03 8.75 -12.32
CA LYS A 99 -14.65 7.41 -12.76
C LYS A 99 -13.20 7.08 -12.43
N GLY A 100 -12.99 5.93 -11.83
CA GLY A 100 -11.69 5.35 -11.45
C GLY A 100 -11.79 3.84 -11.46
N PHE A 101 -11.31 3.16 -10.45
CA PHE A 101 -11.63 1.76 -10.20
C PHE A 101 -13.12 1.55 -9.95
N TYR A 102 -13.74 2.55 -9.37
CA TYR A 102 -15.18 2.64 -9.16
C TYR A 102 -15.78 3.78 -9.99
N GLU A 103 -17.10 3.83 -10.03
CA GLU A 103 -17.85 4.98 -10.54
C GLU A 103 -18.47 5.77 -9.40
N TYR A 104 -18.57 7.07 -9.59
CA TYR A 104 -19.03 8.00 -8.59
C TYR A 104 -20.20 8.81 -9.15
N ILE A 105 -21.41 8.41 -8.77
CA ILE A 105 -22.64 9.07 -9.17
C ILE A 105 -23.07 10.00 -8.03
N PRO A 106 -23.31 11.30 -8.27
CA PRO A 106 -23.80 12.20 -7.24
C PRO A 106 -25.12 11.70 -6.66
N ASP A 107 -25.21 11.62 -5.35
CA ASP A 107 -26.46 11.38 -4.65
C ASP A 107 -27.39 12.63 -4.70
N LYS A 108 -28.58 12.54 -4.12
CA LYS A 108 -29.54 13.66 -4.05
C LYS A 108 -29.00 14.92 -3.35
N ARG A 109 -27.89 14.81 -2.64
CA ARG A 109 -27.20 15.91 -1.93
C ARG A 109 -25.91 16.35 -2.64
N GLY A 110 -25.64 15.81 -3.85
CA GLY A 110 -24.43 16.11 -4.61
C GLY A 110 -23.17 15.39 -4.11
N LYS A 111 -23.28 14.45 -3.16
CA LYS A 111 -22.13 13.68 -2.68
C LYS A 111 -21.85 12.51 -3.61
N PRO A 112 -20.56 12.24 -3.95
CA PRO A 112 -20.20 11.11 -4.79
C PRO A 112 -20.53 9.79 -4.09
N LYS A 113 -21.38 8.99 -4.72
CA LYS A 113 -21.73 7.63 -4.26
C LYS A 113 -20.91 6.64 -5.06
N LYS A 114 -20.05 5.88 -4.38
CA LYS A 114 -19.24 4.81 -4.97
C LYS A 114 -20.12 3.66 -5.46
N THR A 115 -19.95 3.26 -6.73
CA THR A 115 -20.62 2.11 -7.36
C THR A 115 -19.59 1.26 -8.11
N VAL A 116 -19.93 0.01 -8.35
CA VAL A 116 -19.09 -0.89 -9.14
C VAL A 116 -19.02 -0.41 -10.59
N SER A 117 -17.86 -0.49 -11.20
CA SER A 117 -17.62 -0.16 -12.61
C SER A 117 -17.29 -1.42 -13.39
N GLU A 118 -18.23 -1.88 -14.23
CA GLU A 118 -17.96 -2.97 -15.18
C GLU A 118 -16.92 -2.57 -16.23
N GLU A 119 -16.90 -1.29 -16.62
CA GLU A 119 -15.93 -0.76 -17.56
C GLU A 119 -14.50 -0.85 -17.01
N ALA A 120 -14.30 -0.53 -15.72
CA ALA A 120 -13.00 -0.67 -15.08
C ALA A 120 -12.49 -2.12 -15.18
N TYR A 121 -13.33 -3.10 -14.91
CA TYR A 121 -12.97 -4.51 -15.05
C TYR A 121 -12.56 -4.89 -16.48
N LYS A 122 -13.31 -4.43 -17.49
CA LYS A 122 -12.97 -4.69 -18.89
C LYS A 122 -11.64 -4.06 -19.30
N LEU A 123 -11.37 -2.84 -18.83
CA LEU A 123 -10.14 -2.13 -19.16
C LEU A 123 -8.90 -2.80 -18.58
N ILE A 124 -8.97 -3.29 -17.34
CA ILE A 124 -7.81 -3.93 -16.69
C ILE A 124 -7.61 -5.40 -17.09
N GLU A 125 -8.58 -6.03 -17.72
CA GLU A 125 -8.51 -7.45 -18.10
C GLU A 125 -7.19 -7.84 -18.79
N PRO A 126 -6.62 -7.05 -19.73
CA PRO A 126 -5.37 -7.39 -20.40
C PRO A 126 -4.12 -7.40 -19.49
N VAL A 127 -4.19 -6.76 -18.32
CA VAL A 127 -3.06 -6.65 -17.37
C VAL A 127 -3.29 -7.46 -16.09
N VAL A 128 -4.40 -8.18 -16.01
CA VAL A 128 -4.75 -9.07 -14.90
C VAL A 128 -4.51 -10.51 -15.33
N GLY A 129 -3.83 -11.28 -14.49
CA GLY A 129 -3.63 -12.71 -14.72
C GLY A 129 -4.92 -13.52 -14.56
N GLU A 130 -4.78 -14.84 -14.63
CA GLU A 130 -5.91 -15.73 -14.37
C GLU A 130 -6.58 -15.40 -13.05
N ARG A 131 -7.90 -15.14 -13.09
CA ARG A 131 -8.68 -14.79 -11.90
C ARG A 131 -8.68 -15.92 -10.90
N LYS A 132 -8.28 -15.61 -9.67
CA LYS A 132 -8.28 -16.56 -8.56
C LYS A 132 -8.62 -15.87 -7.24
N GLU A 133 -9.11 -16.64 -6.30
CA GLU A 133 -9.32 -16.18 -4.94
C GLU A 133 -7.99 -16.21 -4.17
N PHE A 134 -7.78 -15.19 -3.36
CA PHE A 134 -6.69 -15.09 -2.41
C PHE A 134 -7.26 -15.16 -1.01
N ASP A 135 -6.60 -15.89 -0.13
CA ASP A 135 -7.02 -15.88 1.26
C ASP A 135 -6.76 -14.53 1.94
N ARG A 136 -7.47 -14.29 3.02
CA ARG A 136 -7.42 -13.02 3.74
C ARG A 136 -6.01 -12.72 4.26
N GLU A 137 -5.34 -13.72 4.78
CA GLU A 137 -4.01 -13.62 5.38
C GLU A 137 -2.96 -13.32 4.29
N GLU A 138 -3.08 -13.92 3.11
CA GLU A 138 -2.21 -13.60 1.97
C GLU A 138 -2.39 -12.15 1.52
N ILE A 139 -3.63 -11.68 1.36
CA ILE A 139 -3.90 -10.29 0.98
C ILE A 139 -3.27 -9.35 2.01
N ILE A 140 -3.54 -9.55 3.30
CA ILE A 140 -2.98 -8.71 4.36
C ILE A 140 -1.45 -8.72 4.33
N ALA A 141 -0.83 -9.89 4.24
CA ALA A 141 0.63 -9.99 4.21
C ALA A 141 1.22 -9.27 2.99
N ARG A 142 0.66 -9.47 1.80
CA ARG A 142 1.15 -8.85 0.55
C ARG A 142 0.93 -7.34 0.51
N MET A 143 -0.06 -6.83 1.23
CA MET A 143 -0.31 -5.39 1.37
C MET A 143 0.56 -4.75 2.45
N MET A 144 0.66 -5.39 3.63
CA MET A 144 1.25 -4.77 4.81
C MET A 144 2.76 -4.99 4.93
N LEU A 145 3.30 -6.09 4.40
CA LEU A 145 4.73 -6.37 4.49
C LEU A 145 5.60 -5.30 3.78
N PRO A 146 5.28 -4.88 2.54
CA PRO A 146 6.02 -3.81 1.87
C PRO A 146 5.98 -2.47 2.64
N MET A 147 4.84 -2.14 3.24
CA MET A 147 4.71 -0.96 4.10
C MET A 147 5.60 -1.07 5.35
N ALA A 148 5.59 -2.24 6.00
CA ALA A 148 6.34 -2.48 7.23
C ALA A 148 7.85 -2.41 7.00
N THR A 149 8.35 -3.06 5.97
CA THR A 149 9.78 -3.06 5.63
C THR A 149 10.25 -1.68 5.18
N GLU A 150 9.45 -0.92 4.43
CA GLU A 150 9.84 0.44 4.03
C GLU A 150 9.81 1.42 5.21
N LEU A 151 8.89 1.26 6.15
CA LEU A 151 8.93 2.05 7.38
C LEU A 151 10.18 1.74 8.21
N ALA A 152 10.59 0.47 8.29
CA ALA A 152 11.84 0.08 8.94
C ALA A 152 13.05 0.75 8.25
N ARG A 153 13.09 0.77 6.90
CA ARG A 153 14.12 1.50 6.15
C ARG A 153 14.12 2.99 6.46
N CYS A 154 12.95 3.62 6.56
CA CYS A 154 12.87 5.03 6.94
C CYS A 154 13.47 5.31 8.32
N LEU A 155 13.29 4.40 9.27
CA LEU A 155 13.90 4.51 10.59
C LEU A 155 15.43 4.29 10.52
N GLU A 156 15.88 3.28 9.80
CA GLU A 156 17.30 2.92 9.62
C GLU A 156 18.07 4.01 8.84
N ASP A 157 17.44 4.60 7.83
CA ASP A 157 17.97 5.72 7.05
C ASP A 157 17.93 7.06 7.82
N GLY A 158 17.36 7.10 9.02
CA GLY A 158 17.24 8.31 9.83
C GLY A 158 16.24 9.33 9.25
N ILE A 159 15.30 8.91 8.41
CA ILE A 159 14.22 9.79 7.90
C ILE A 159 13.30 10.20 9.04
N VAL A 160 13.07 9.31 9.99
CA VAL A 160 12.31 9.56 11.21
C VAL A 160 13.14 9.11 12.43
N GLY A 161 13.02 9.82 13.54
CA GLY A 161 13.91 9.64 14.69
C GLY A 161 13.57 8.42 15.54
N THR A 162 12.30 8.08 15.68
CA THR A 162 11.83 7.01 16.58
C THR A 162 10.66 6.22 16.01
N PRO A 163 10.48 4.95 16.44
CA PRO A 163 9.29 4.18 16.09
C PRO A 163 7.97 4.88 16.43
N ALA A 164 7.92 5.57 17.58
CA ALA A 164 6.73 6.28 18.03
C ALA A 164 6.35 7.46 17.10
N GLU A 165 7.34 8.23 16.65
CA GLU A 165 7.12 9.30 15.67
C GLU A 165 6.67 8.75 14.31
N ALA A 166 7.26 7.64 13.87
CA ALA A 166 6.87 6.95 12.65
C ALA A 166 5.41 6.47 12.70
N ASP A 167 5.03 5.79 13.76
CA ASP A 167 3.65 5.32 13.96
C ASP A 167 2.67 6.48 14.04
N LEU A 168 3.01 7.54 14.77
CA LEU A 168 2.19 8.75 14.88
C LEU A 168 1.97 9.41 13.52
N ALA A 169 3.02 9.50 12.69
CA ALA A 169 2.93 10.07 11.36
C ALA A 169 1.97 9.28 10.45
N LEU A 170 1.98 7.95 10.51
CA LEU A 170 1.09 7.12 9.70
C LEU A 170 -0.36 7.11 10.23
N LEU A 171 -0.54 7.15 11.56
CA LEU A 171 -1.88 7.27 12.16
C LEU A 171 -2.60 8.52 11.67
N TYR A 172 -1.93 9.66 11.66
CA TYR A 172 -2.52 10.94 11.27
C TYR A 172 -2.36 11.26 9.78
N GLY A 173 -1.31 10.77 9.12
CA GLY A 173 -1.01 11.09 7.74
C GLY A 173 -1.81 10.29 6.72
N ILE A 174 -2.06 9.01 6.98
CA ILE A 174 -2.78 8.11 6.07
C ILE A 174 -3.95 7.36 6.71
N GLY A 175 -4.28 7.68 7.97
CA GLY A 175 -5.39 7.01 8.66
C GLY A 175 -5.10 5.54 8.98
N PHE A 176 -3.85 5.19 9.27
CA PHE A 176 -3.54 3.84 9.75
C PHE A 176 -4.46 3.46 10.91
N PRO A 177 -4.97 2.21 10.99
CA PRO A 177 -5.97 1.83 11.99
C PRO A 177 -5.53 2.14 13.43
N PRO A 178 -6.18 3.10 14.13
CA PRO A 178 -5.70 3.59 15.44
C PRO A 178 -5.64 2.50 16.52
N PHE A 179 -6.55 1.52 16.47
CA PHE A 179 -6.58 0.43 17.44
C PHE A 179 -5.40 -0.53 17.32
N ARG A 180 -4.62 -0.46 16.24
CA ARG A 180 -3.38 -1.21 16.04
C ARG A 180 -2.14 -0.44 16.53
N GLY A 181 -2.28 0.85 16.83
CA GLY A 181 -1.26 1.69 17.42
C GLY A 181 -0.16 2.18 16.48
N GLY A 182 -0.17 1.77 15.20
CA GLY A 182 0.84 2.07 14.21
C GLY A 182 1.47 0.80 13.63
N VAL A 183 2.34 0.97 12.64
CA VAL A 183 2.97 -0.17 11.93
C VAL A 183 3.98 -0.89 12.83
N PHE A 184 4.83 -0.17 13.55
CA PHE A 184 5.78 -0.79 14.47
C PHE A 184 5.09 -1.46 15.65
N ARG A 185 4.03 -0.85 16.20
CA ARG A 185 3.20 -1.49 17.22
C ARG A 185 2.51 -2.75 16.70
N TRP A 186 2.05 -2.71 15.47
CA TRP A 186 1.48 -3.88 14.83
C TRP A 186 2.52 -4.99 14.64
N ILE A 187 3.75 -4.66 14.18
CA ILE A 187 4.85 -5.63 14.06
C ILE A 187 5.12 -6.29 15.42
N ASP A 188 5.23 -5.52 16.49
CA ASP A 188 5.47 -6.05 17.84
C ASP A 188 4.31 -6.93 18.33
N THR A 189 3.06 -6.57 17.98
CA THR A 189 1.86 -7.32 18.34
C THR A 189 1.79 -8.69 17.66
N VAL A 190 2.09 -8.76 16.35
CA VAL A 190 2.05 -10.02 15.59
C VAL A 190 3.34 -10.82 15.76
N GLY A 191 4.42 -10.16 16.16
CA GLY A 191 5.75 -10.71 16.35
C GLY A 191 6.61 -10.64 15.10
N LEU A 192 7.84 -10.17 15.25
CA LEU A 192 8.80 -10.03 14.16
C LEU A 192 9.12 -11.38 13.48
N ALA A 193 9.06 -12.49 14.23
CA ALA A 193 9.19 -13.84 13.66
C ALA A 193 8.07 -14.15 12.64
N HIS A 194 6.83 -13.74 12.91
CA HIS A 194 5.72 -13.90 11.96
C HIS A 194 5.94 -13.06 10.69
N ILE A 195 6.42 -11.82 10.86
CA ILE A 195 6.79 -10.96 9.73
C ILE A 195 7.93 -11.61 8.91
N ALA A 196 8.91 -12.22 9.56
CA ALA A 196 10.01 -12.92 8.90
C ALA A 196 9.55 -14.13 8.08
N GLU A 197 8.60 -14.92 8.59
CA GLU A 197 8.02 -16.03 7.82
C GLU A 197 7.24 -15.54 6.60
N ALA A 198 6.48 -14.44 6.73
CA ALA A 198 5.81 -13.81 5.59
C ALA A 198 6.83 -13.27 4.57
N SER A 199 7.93 -12.65 5.04
CA SER A 199 9.02 -12.19 4.18
C SER A 199 9.61 -13.35 3.35
N LYS A 200 9.95 -14.46 3.97
CA LYS A 200 10.45 -15.66 3.26
C LYS A 200 9.48 -16.15 2.18
N LYS A 201 8.18 -16.20 2.53
CA LYS A 201 7.13 -16.66 1.62
C LYS A 201 6.96 -15.75 0.40
N TYR A 202 7.08 -14.44 0.57
CA TYR A 202 6.78 -13.44 -0.45
C TYR A 202 8.00 -12.70 -1.01
N ALA A 203 9.23 -13.05 -0.61
CA ALA A 203 10.47 -12.42 -1.12
C ALA A 203 10.57 -12.43 -2.66
N HIS A 204 10.01 -13.46 -3.31
CA HIS A 204 9.96 -13.55 -4.78
C HIS A 204 9.16 -12.43 -5.45
N LEU A 205 8.36 -11.66 -4.71
CA LEU A 205 7.60 -10.51 -5.20
C LEU A 205 8.44 -9.22 -5.25
N GLY A 206 9.68 -9.24 -4.77
CA GLY A 206 10.61 -8.12 -4.86
C GLY A 206 11.15 -7.64 -3.51
N LYS A 207 12.12 -6.75 -3.58
CA LYS A 207 12.94 -6.30 -2.44
C LYS A 207 12.12 -5.63 -1.31
N THR A 208 10.97 -5.04 -1.61
CA THR A 208 10.07 -4.49 -0.58
C THR A 208 9.45 -5.56 0.34
N TYR A 209 9.55 -6.84 -0.02
CA TYR A 209 9.10 -7.97 0.80
C TYR A 209 10.21 -8.57 1.66
N GLU A 210 11.45 -8.11 1.51
CA GLU A 210 12.61 -8.60 2.27
C GLU A 210 12.77 -7.80 3.57
N LEU A 211 13.10 -8.52 4.66
CA LEU A 211 13.45 -7.87 5.91
C LEU A 211 14.69 -6.98 5.74
N THR A 212 14.66 -5.83 6.39
CA THR A 212 15.84 -4.96 6.48
C THR A 212 16.91 -5.56 7.38
N GLU A 213 18.12 -5.03 7.31
CA GLU A 213 19.23 -5.47 8.20
C GLU A 213 18.88 -5.23 9.68
N GLY A 214 18.26 -4.08 9.99
CA GLY A 214 17.80 -3.76 11.34
C GLY A 214 16.70 -4.70 11.85
N MET A 215 15.76 -5.07 10.99
CA MET A 215 14.74 -6.08 11.33
C MET A 215 15.36 -7.44 11.60
N GLN A 216 16.34 -7.86 10.80
CA GLN A 216 17.05 -9.13 10.99
C GLN A 216 17.85 -9.13 12.29
N ALA A 217 18.53 -8.03 12.61
CA ALA A 217 19.29 -7.88 13.85
C ALA A 217 18.36 -7.96 15.08
N LYS A 218 17.22 -7.24 15.05
CA LYS A 218 16.22 -7.31 16.13
C LYS A 218 15.65 -8.72 16.30
N LEU A 219 15.33 -9.40 15.20
CA LEU A 219 14.85 -10.77 15.23
C LEU A 219 15.87 -11.71 15.91
N ALA A 220 17.15 -11.59 15.54
CA ALA A 220 18.22 -12.39 16.13
C ALA A 220 18.44 -12.11 17.60
N ALA A 221 18.27 -10.85 18.02
CA ALA A 221 18.40 -10.43 19.41
C ALA A 221 17.14 -10.69 20.27
N GLY A 222 16.01 -11.03 19.64
CA GLY A 222 14.72 -11.15 20.34
C GLY A 222 14.17 -9.79 20.80
N GLU A 223 14.54 -8.71 20.11
CA GLU A 223 14.13 -7.34 20.43
C GLU A 223 12.86 -6.93 19.70
N THR A 224 12.14 -5.97 20.28
CA THR A 224 10.96 -5.30 19.72
C THR A 224 11.29 -3.86 19.34
N TYR A 225 10.33 -3.13 18.77
CA TYR A 225 10.46 -1.69 18.48
C TYR A 225 10.14 -0.82 19.69
N TYR A 226 9.35 -1.37 20.64
CA TYR A 226 8.92 -0.71 21.87
C TYR A 226 9.29 -1.53 23.11
#